data_e7575919fbe888c664d0c30837e48fd4
#
_entry.id   e7575919fbe888c664d0c30837e48fd4
#
_cell.length_a   1.000
_cell.length_b   1.000
_cell.length_c   1.000
_cell.angle_alpha   90.00
_cell.angle_beta   90.00
_cell.angle_gamma   90.00
#
_symmetry.space_group_name_H-M   'P 1'
#
loop_
_entity.id
_entity.type
_entity.pdbx_description
1 polymer ?
#
loop_
_entity_poly.entity_id
_entity_poly.type
_entity_poly.pdbx_seq_one_letter_code
_entity_poly.pdbx_strand_id
1 'polypeptide(L)'
;MQDARFPEIEPYDSGMLDVGDGHQVYWECCGNPAGKPALYLHGGPGSGVSPGQRRFFDPDAYRVVLFDQRGCGRSRLLASVPRADLSANTTAHLIADIEALRRLHGVERWTVLGMSWGTTLGLAYAQAHARQVDAMVLALVTTTSRREVQWITRDVGRIFPREWNRFLTAVPDTLP
;
A
#
# COMPACT_ATOMS: atom_id res chain seq x y z
N MET A 1 -13.16 23.18 -8.34
CA MET A 1 -12.07 22.47 -9.02
C MET A 1 -12.66 21.14 -9.49
N GLN A 2 -12.60 20.85 -10.79
CA GLN A 2 -13.18 19.62 -11.34
C GLN A 2 -12.34 18.43 -10.85
N ASP A 3 -12.97 17.34 -10.42
CA ASP A 3 -12.27 16.11 -10.02
C ASP A 3 -11.58 15.53 -11.28
N ALA A 4 -10.27 15.48 -11.26
CA ALA A 4 -9.46 15.00 -12.39
C ALA A 4 -9.30 13.47 -12.45
N ARG A 5 -9.91 12.77 -11.48
CA ARG A 5 -9.87 11.30 -11.45
C ARG A 5 -10.90 10.71 -12.40
N PHE A 6 -10.66 9.47 -12.82
CA PHE A 6 -11.60 8.69 -13.61
C PHE A 6 -12.91 8.42 -12.86
N PRO A 7 -13.99 8.01 -13.55
CA PRO A 7 -15.26 7.66 -12.91
C PRO A 7 -15.12 6.63 -11.79
N GLU A 8 -16.09 6.57 -10.90
CA GLU A 8 -16.19 5.52 -9.90
C GLU A 8 -16.47 4.18 -10.56
N ILE A 9 -15.73 3.16 -10.13
CA ILE A 9 -15.88 1.79 -10.62
C ILE A 9 -15.87 0.81 -9.45
N GLU A 10 -16.54 -0.31 -9.63
CA GLU A 10 -16.50 -1.44 -8.70
C GLU A 10 -15.51 -2.50 -9.17
N PRO A 11 -14.94 -3.30 -8.24
CA PRO A 11 -14.15 -4.46 -8.62
C PRO A 11 -15.01 -5.47 -9.38
N TYR A 12 -14.47 -6.03 -10.44
CA TYR A 12 -15.10 -7.16 -11.12
C TYR A 12 -14.69 -8.51 -10.50
N ASP A 13 -13.62 -8.52 -9.72
CA ASP A 13 -13.12 -9.70 -9.00
C ASP A 13 -12.42 -9.29 -7.72
N SER A 14 -12.48 -10.14 -6.69
CA SER A 14 -11.80 -9.90 -5.42
C SER A 14 -11.66 -11.19 -4.62
N GLY A 15 -10.72 -11.25 -3.70
CA GLY A 15 -10.54 -12.43 -2.87
C GLY A 15 -9.50 -12.26 -1.78
N MET A 16 -9.19 -13.39 -1.15
CA MET A 16 -8.15 -13.53 -0.15
C MET A 16 -7.06 -14.45 -0.69
N LEU A 17 -5.81 -14.04 -0.63
CA LEU A 17 -4.66 -14.85 -0.98
C LEU A 17 -3.90 -15.25 0.28
N ASP A 18 -3.72 -16.56 0.50
CA ASP A 18 -2.81 -17.07 1.52
C ASP A 18 -1.36 -16.77 1.10
N VAL A 19 -0.63 -16.08 1.95
CA VAL A 19 0.74 -15.65 1.69
C VAL A 19 1.73 -16.24 2.72
N GLY A 20 1.31 -17.28 3.43
CA GLY A 20 2.10 -17.95 4.46
C GLY A 20 2.07 -17.24 5.82
N ASP A 21 2.71 -17.87 6.80
CA ASP A 21 2.81 -17.37 8.19
C ASP A 21 1.44 -17.06 8.83
N GLY A 22 0.36 -17.70 8.35
CA GLY A 22 -1.01 -17.44 8.77
C GLY A 22 -1.63 -16.17 8.21
N HIS A 23 -0.90 -15.41 7.39
CA HIS A 23 -1.40 -14.19 6.76
C HIS A 23 -2.22 -14.47 5.49
N GLN A 24 -3.32 -13.74 5.34
CA GLN A 24 -4.10 -13.67 4.10
C GLN A 24 -4.22 -12.22 3.66
N VAL A 25 -3.84 -11.90 2.45
CA VAL A 25 -3.99 -10.56 1.90
C VAL A 25 -5.25 -10.45 1.05
N TYR A 26 -6.04 -9.40 1.32
CA TYR A 26 -7.19 -9.07 0.49
C TYR A 26 -6.71 -8.39 -0.80
N TRP A 27 -7.30 -8.78 -1.93
CA TRP A 27 -7.06 -8.16 -3.21
C TRP A 27 -8.36 -7.91 -3.98
N GLU A 28 -8.33 -6.96 -4.89
CA GLU A 28 -9.41 -6.66 -5.83
C GLU A 28 -8.85 -6.28 -7.19
N CYS A 29 -9.60 -6.61 -8.25
CA CYS A 29 -9.30 -6.27 -9.64
C CYS A 29 -10.37 -5.34 -10.19
N CYS A 30 -9.94 -4.24 -10.80
CA CYS A 30 -10.81 -3.20 -11.35
C CYS A 30 -10.42 -2.87 -12.80
N GLY A 31 -11.36 -2.25 -13.53
CA GLY A 31 -11.16 -1.79 -14.90
C GLY A 31 -11.33 -2.89 -15.94
N ASN A 32 -10.57 -2.81 -17.03
CA ASN A 32 -10.67 -3.73 -18.16
C ASN A 32 -9.90 -5.04 -17.89
N PRO A 33 -10.57 -6.21 -17.80
CA PRO A 33 -9.89 -7.50 -17.61
C PRO A 33 -8.83 -7.84 -18.66
N ALA A 34 -8.98 -7.31 -19.88
CA ALA A 34 -8.03 -7.46 -20.98
C ALA A 34 -7.04 -6.28 -21.12
N GLY A 35 -7.13 -5.30 -20.21
CA GLY A 35 -6.31 -4.10 -20.23
C GLY A 35 -4.87 -4.33 -19.79
N LYS A 36 -4.06 -3.29 -19.87
CA LYS A 36 -2.66 -3.31 -19.42
C LYS A 36 -2.60 -3.60 -17.91
N PRO A 37 -1.79 -4.57 -17.47
CA PRO A 37 -1.67 -4.87 -16.05
C PRO A 37 -1.08 -3.70 -15.27
N ALA A 38 -1.73 -3.34 -14.16
CA ALA A 38 -1.24 -2.34 -13.23
C ALA A 38 -1.40 -2.81 -11.77
N LEU A 39 -0.48 -2.38 -10.92
CA LEU A 39 -0.48 -2.61 -9.48
C LEU A 39 -0.57 -1.28 -8.74
N TYR A 40 -1.46 -1.18 -7.78
CA TYR A 40 -1.52 -0.05 -6.85
C TYR A 40 -0.96 -0.43 -5.48
N LEU A 41 0.00 0.36 -4.99
CA LEU A 41 0.62 0.21 -3.67
C LEU A 41 0.19 1.36 -2.77
N HIS A 42 -0.66 1.08 -1.78
CA HIS A 42 -1.14 2.08 -0.84
C HIS A 42 -0.08 2.57 0.14
N GLY A 43 -0.35 3.71 0.73
CA GLY A 43 0.51 4.35 1.73
C GLY A 43 0.27 3.90 3.17
N GLY A 44 0.66 4.72 4.07
CA GLY A 44 0.63 4.52 5.51
C GLY A 44 2.04 4.46 6.08
N PRO A 45 2.62 3.28 6.38
CA PRO A 45 2.12 1.91 6.16
C PRO A 45 0.79 1.64 6.87
N GLY A 46 -0.01 0.74 6.28
CA GLY A 46 -1.22 0.23 6.95
C GLY A 46 -2.53 0.94 6.63
N SER A 47 -2.60 1.83 5.61
CA SER A 47 -3.87 2.49 5.26
C SER A 47 -4.92 1.55 4.64
N GLY A 48 -4.49 0.49 3.95
CA GLY A 48 -5.37 -0.28 3.09
C GLY A 48 -5.80 0.47 1.82
N VAL A 49 -6.63 -0.15 1.00
CA VAL A 49 -7.20 0.45 -0.20
C VAL A 49 -8.65 0.88 -0.01
N SER A 50 -9.06 1.92 -0.74
CA SER A 50 -10.41 2.48 -0.73
C SER A 50 -10.91 2.67 -2.16
N PRO A 51 -12.23 2.83 -2.38
CA PRO A 51 -12.81 3.04 -3.71
C PRO A 51 -12.19 4.20 -4.49
N GLY A 52 -11.76 5.27 -3.81
CA GLY A 52 -11.15 6.43 -4.46
C GLY A 52 -9.85 6.12 -5.20
N GLN A 53 -9.13 5.08 -4.81
CA GLN A 53 -7.85 4.69 -5.43
C GLN A 53 -8.04 3.89 -6.72
N ARG A 54 -9.19 3.25 -6.93
CA ARG A 54 -9.55 2.60 -8.19
C ARG A 54 -9.60 3.59 -9.36
N ARG A 55 -9.77 4.88 -9.07
CA ARG A 55 -9.97 5.98 -10.00
C ARG A 55 -8.67 6.63 -10.50
N PHE A 56 -7.50 6.08 -10.16
CA PHE A 56 -6.22 6.61 -10.62
C PHE A 56 -5.79 6.09 -11.99
N PHE A 57 -6.47 5.08 -12.50
CA PHE A 57 -6.20 4.47 -13.79
C PHE A 57 -7.42 4.60 -14.71
N ASP A 58 -7.16 4.75 -16.00
CA ASP A 58 -8.19 4.67 -17.02
C ASP A 58 -8.80 3.24 -17.01
N PRO A 59 -10.10 3.11 -16.64
CA PRO A 59 -10.72 1.80 -16.52
C PRO A 59 -10.90 1.06 -17.86
N ASP A 60 -10.86 1.75 -18.99
CA ASP A 60 -10.95 1.13 -20.30
C ASP A 60 -9.59 0.59 -20.77
N ALA A 61 -8.48 1.18 -20.29
CA ALA A 61 -7.12 0.87 -20.71
C ALA A 61 -6.38 -0.11 -19.78
N TYR A 62 -6.71 -0.12 -18.49
CA TYR A 62 -5.96 -0.86 -17.48
C TYR A 62 -6.78 -1.93 -16.77
N ARG A 63 -6.11 -3.04 -16.48
CA ARG A 63 -6.49 -4.04 -15.48
C ARG A 63 -5.69 -3.75 -14.21
N VAL A 64 -6.35 -3.22 -13.20
CA VAL A 64 -5.69 -2.77 -11.97
C VAL A 64 -5.88 -3.77 -10.86
N VAL A 65 -4.78 -4.24 -10.27
CA VAL A 65 -4.76 -5.01 -9.03
C VAL A 65 -4.47 -4.05 -7.88
N LEU A 66 -5.39 -4.02 -6.90
CA LEU A 66 -5.21 -3.33 -5.64
C LEU A 66 -5.25 -4.38 -4.52
N PHE A 67 -4.50 -4.18 -3.44
CA PHE A 67 -4.54 -5.10 -2.31
C PHE A 67 -4.28 -4.37 -0.99
N ASP A 68 -4.83 -4.88 0.08
CA ASP A 68 -4.51 -4.45 1.43
C ASP A 68 -3.24 -5.20 1.87
N GLN A 69 -2.16 -4.49 2.17
CA GLN A 69 -0.89 -5.10 2.59
C GLN A 69 -1.08 -5.89 3.89
N ARG A 70 -0.13 -6.78 4.22
CA ARG A 70 -0.16 -7.54 5.50
C ARG A 70 -0.43 -6.61 6.68
N GLY A 71 -1.23 -7.06 7.61
CA GLY A 71 -1.50 -6.36 8.86
C GLY A 71 -2.52 -5.24 8.79
N CYS A 72 -3.15 -4.97 7.65
CA CYS A 72 -4.07 -3.85 7.54
C CYS A 72 -5.32 -4.13 6.68
N GLY A 73 -6.27 -3.20 6.74
CA GLY A 73 -7.46 -3.19 5.91
C GLY A 73 -8.32 -4.44 6.10
N ARG A 74 -8.63 -5.10 5.00
CA ARG A 74 -9.42 -6.35 4.93
C ARG A 74 -8.54 -7.61 5.00
N SER A 75 -7.20 -7.45 4.95
CA SER A 75 -6.25 -8.54 5.15
C SER A 75 -6.32 -9.11 6.55
N ARG A 76 -5.96 -10.38 6.72
CA ARG A 76 -6.05 -11.08 7.99
C ARG A 76 -4.71 -11.22 8.67
N LEU A 77 -4.76 -11.33 10.00
CA LEU A 77 -3.81 -11.00 11.02
C LEU A 77 -3.51 -9.49 10.99
N LEU A 78 -4.40 -8.72 11.64
CA LEU A 78 -4.27 -7.26 11.70
C LEU A 78 -3.17 -6.85 12.70
N ALA A 79 -2.32 -5.93 12.28
CA ALA A 79 -1.28 -5.34 13.13
C ALA A 79 -1.84 -4.50 14.29
N SER A 80 -3.11 -4.08 14.20
CA SER A 80 -3.82 -3.33 15.24
C SER A 80 -4.30 -4.18 16.42
N VAL A 81 -4.22 -5.51 16.33
CA VAL A 81 -4.57 -6.39 17.44
C VAL A 81 -3.49 -6.28 18.51
N PRO A 82 -3.86 -6.08 19.81
CA PRO A 82 -2.88 -6.01 20.89
C PRO A 82 -1.96 -7.24 20.91
N ARG A 83 -0.65 -7.02 20.95
CA ARG A 83 0.40 -8.05 20.92
C ARG A 83 0.45 -8.86 19.60
N ALA A 84 0.00 -8.28 18.48
CA ALA A 84 0.18 -8.92 17.18
C ALA A 84 1.67 -9.23 16.92
N ASP A 85 1.95 -10.45 16.46
CA ASP A 85 3.29 -10.77 16.00
C ASP A 85 3.52 -10.12 14.62
N LEU A 86 4.48 -9.23 14.54
CA LEU A 86 4.85 -8.51 13.32
C LEU A 86 6.13 -9.07 12.66
N SER A 87 6.66 -10.18 13.14
CA SER A 87 7.89 -10.80 12.62
C SER A 87 7.80 -11.13 11.13
N ALA A 88 6.61 -11.52 10.66
CA ALA A 88 6.31 -11.79 9.26
C ALA A 88 5.73 -10.57 8.50
N ASN A 89 5.85 -9.34 9.03
CA ASN A 89 5.40 -8.12 8.36
C ASN A 89 6.58 -7.22 8.02
N THR A 90 7.52 -7.74 7.26
CA THR A 90 8.71 -7.01 6.78
C THR A 90 8.59 -6.64 5.31
N THR A 91 9.44 -5.72 4.83
CA THR A 91 9.51 -5.36 3.41
C THR A 91 9.74 -6.58 2.51
N ALA A 92 10.53 -7.56 2.94
CA ALA A 92 10.77 -8.79 2.19
C ALA A 92 9.48 -9.61 2.02
N HIS A 93 8.67 -9.72 3.07
CA HIS A 93 7.36 -10.40 2.99
C HIS A 93 6.40 -9.64 2.06
N LEU A 94 6.35 -8.31 2.14
CA LEU A 94 5.51 -7.50 1.25
C LEU A 94 5.91 -7.64 -0.23
N ILE A 95 7.21 -7.74 -0.52
CA ILE A 95 7.72 -8.01 -1.87
C ILE A 95 7.29 -9.42 -2.34
N ALA A 96 7.36 -10.41 -1.47
CA ALA A 96 6.91 -11.77 -1.77
C ALA A 96 5.39 -11.83 -2.02
N ASP A 97 4.60 -11.06 -1.27
CA ASP A 97 3.14 -10.95 -1.47
C ASP A 97 2.80 -10.34 -2.83
N ILE A 98 3.53 -9.29 -3.25
CA ILE A 98 3.40 -8.69 -4.58
C ILE A 98 3.67 -9.73 -5.67
N GLU A 99 4.70 -10.55 -5.52
CA GLU A 99 5.01 -11.62 -6.46
C GLU A 99 3.97 -12.76 -6.43
N ALA A 100 3.40 -13.06 -5.28
CA ALA A 100 2.31 -14.03 -5.18
C ALA A 100 1.05 -13.53 -5.91
N LEU A 101 0.68 -12.25 -5.73
CA LEU A 101 -0.42 -11.61 -6.47
C LEU A 101 -0.13 -11.57 -7.97
N ARG A 102 1.08 -11.22 -8.39
CA ARG A 102 1.45 -11.20 -9.79
C ARG A 102 1.24 -12.57 -10.45
N ARG A 103 1.67 -13.63 -9.79
CA ARG A 103 1.49 -15.02 -10.26
C ARG A 103 0.02 -15.44 -10.26
N LEU A 104 -0.74 -15.11 -9.20
CA LEU A 104 -2.17 -15.40 -9.11
C LEU A 104 -2.94 -14.84 -10.31
N HIS A 105 -2.61 -13.62 -10.72
CA HIS A 105 -3.27 -12.93 -11.82
C HIS A 105 -2.65 -13.20 -13.20
N GLY A 106 -1.67 -14.09 -13.30
CA GLY A 106 -1.00 -14.43 -14.58
C GLY A 106 -0.32 -13.23 -15.24
N VAL A 107 0.15 -12.26 -14.44
CA VAL A 107 0.80 -11.04 -14.95
C VAL A 107 2.29 -11.32 -15.16
N GLU A 108 2.81 -11.06 -16.35
CA GLU A 108 4.26 -11.12 -16.62
C GLU A 108 4.94 -9.85 -16.10
N ARG A 109 4.41 -8.69 -16.48
CA ARG A 109 4.92 -7.36 -16.13
C ARG A 109 3.76 -6.40 -15.90
N TRP A 110 3.93 -5.42 -15.04
CA TRP A 110 2.90 -4.42 -14.75
C TRP A 110 3.45 -3.00 -14.57
N THR A 111 2.58 -2.03 -14.75
CA THR A 111 2.82 -0.66 -14.32
C THR A 111 2.55 -0.57 -12.82
N VAL A 112 3.48 -0.02 -12.04
CA VAL A 112 3.34 0.13 -10.58
C VAL A 112 3.06 1.59 -10.24
N LEU A 113 1.95 1.85 -9.54
CA LEU A 113 1.66 3.14 -8.91
C LEU A 113 1.85 3.00 -7.40
N GLY A 114 2.86 3.64 -6.85
CA GLY A 114 3.10 3.72 -5.40
C GLY A 114 2.74 5.10 -4.86
N MET A 115 2.08 5.16 -3.69
CA MET A 115 1.74 6.42 -3.02
C MET A 115 2.27 6.44 -1.60
N SER A 116 2.99 7.51 -1.20
CA SER A 116 3.57 7.66 0.15
C SER A 116 4.46 6.45 0.50
N TRP A 117 4.20 5.70 1.59
CA TRP A 117 4.87 4.43 1.89
C TRP A 117 4.91 3.48 0.68
N GLY A 118 3.86 3.45 -0.13
CA GLY A 118 3.82 2.67 -1.37
C GLY A 118 4.93 3.04 -2.37
N THR A 119 5.53 4.22 -2.29
CA THR A 119 6.69 4.60 -3.11
C THR A 119 7.95 3.88 -2.64
N THR A 120 8.17 3.79 -1.32
CA THR A 120 9.28 3.04 -0.72
C THR A 120 9.17 1.56 -1.08
N LEU A 121 7.98 0.98 -0.90
CA LEU A 121 7.72 -0.43 -1.24
C LEU A 121 7.88 -0.69 -2.74
N GLY A 122 7.36 0.21 -3.58
CA GLY A 122 7.48 0.11 -5.04
C GLY A 122 8.94 0.13 -5.51
N LEU A 123 9.76 1.03 -4.95
CA LEU A 123 11.20 1.09 -5.24
C LEU A 123 11.92 -0.19 -4.79
N ALA A 124 11.63 -0.69 -3.58
CA ALA A 124 12.21 -1.93 -3.09
C ALA A 124 11.81 -3.13 -3.96
N TYR A 125 10.54 -3.19 -4.38
CA TYR A 125 10.06 -4.21 -5.30
C TYR A 125 10.75 -4.12 -6.67
N ALA A 126 10.87 -2.93 -7.26
CA ALA A 126 11.53 -2.75 -8.54
C ALA A 126 13.03 -3.09 -8.51
N GLN A 127 13.70 -2.86 -7.39
CA GLN A 127 15.10 -3.28 -7.21
C GLN A 127 15.23 -4.82 -7.16
N ALA A 128 14.30 -5.50 -6.50
CA ALA A 128 14.31 -6.96 -6.39
C ALA A 128 13.81 -7.65 -7.68
N HIS A 129 12.86 -7.04 -8.37
CA HIS A 129 12.11 -7.62 -9.50
C HIS A 129 12.02 -6.67 -10.70
N ALA A 130 13.14 -6.10 -11.14
CA ALA A 130 13.18 -5.10 -12.21
C ALA A 130 12.54 -5.56 -13.53
N ARG A 131 12.63 -6.86 -13.84
CA ARG A 131 12.07 -7.44 -15.07
C ARG A 131 10.53 -7.51 -15.06
N GLN A 132 9.90 -7.44 -13.90
CA GLN A 132 8.46 -7.49 -13.70
C GLN A 132 7.79 -6.11 -13.70
N VAL A 133 8.59 -5.05 -13.80
CA VAL A 133 8.11 -3.65 -13.82
C VAL A 133 8.31 -3.05 -15.19
N ASP A 134 7.19 -2.65 -15.84
CA ASP A 134 7.22 -1.96 -17.14
C ASP A 134 7.42 -0.45 -16.97
N ALA A 135 6.69 0.12 -16.03
CA ALA A 135 6.72 1.53 -15.73
C ALA A 135 6.38 1.76 -14.26
N MET A 136 6.76 2.90 -13.73
CA MET A 136 6.49 3.26 -12.34
C MET A 136 6.04 4.71 -12.23
N VAL A 137 4.99 4.92 -11.45
CA VAL A 137 4.54 6.24 -11.01
C VAL A 137 4.66 6.31 -9.50
N LEU A 138 5.41 7.28 -9.01
CA LEU A 138 5.66 7.48 -7.58
C LEU A 138 5.06 8.81 -7.15
N ALA A 139 4.00 8.78 -6.36
CA ALA A 139 3.29 9.95 -5.87
C ALA A 139 3.51 10.14 -4.36
N LEU A 140 3.68 11.40 -3.92
CA LEU A 140 3.96 11.72 -2.52
C LEU A 140 5.21 10.96 -2.02
N VAL A 141 6.29 11.07 -2.77
CA VAL A 141 7.51 10.27 -2.58
C VAL A 141 8.05 10.38 -1.16
N THR A 142 8.25 9.25 -0.54
CA THR A 142 9.01 9.11 0.71
C THR A 142 10.05 8.01 0.57
N THR A 143 11.21 8.22 1.14
CA THR A 143 12.32 7.25 1.17
C THR A 143 12.47 6.60 2.54
N THR A 144 11.62 6.98 3.51
CA THR A 144 11.68 6.54 4.91
C THR A 144 13.06 6.77 5.55
N SER A 145 13.77 7.80 5.09
CA SER A 145 15.04 8.21 5.66
C SER A 145 14.87 8.62 7.14
N ARG A 146 15.96 8.52 7.93
CA ARG A 146 15.94 8.96 9.34
C ARG A 146 15.42 10.39 9.49
N ARG A 147 15.77 11.28 8.54
CA ARG A 147 15.31 12.66 8.54
C ARG A 147 13.79 12.77 8.34
N GLU A 148 13.22 12.02 7.42
CA GLU A 148 11.76 12.01 7.17
C GLU A 148 11.01 11.42 8.37
N VAL A 149 11.52 10.33 8.94
CA VAL A 149 10.94 9.73 10.16
C VAL A 149 11.00 10.73 11.31
N GLN A 150 12.15 11.35 11.56
CA GLN A 150 12.30 12.37 12.61
C GLN A 150 11.35 13.55 12.39
N TRP A 151 11.21 14.00 11.13
CA TRP A 151 10.31 15.08 10.79
C TRP A 151 8.86 14.75 11.18
N ILE A 152 8.33 13.62 10.74
CA ILE A 152 6.92 13.27 10.97
C ILE A 152 6.62 12.85 12.42
N THR A 153 7.62 12.30 13.13
CA THR A 153 7.45 11.80 14.50
C THR A 153 7.84 12.79 15.58
N ARG A 154 8.50 13.91 15.25
CA ARG A 154 8.98 14.90 16.23
C ARG A 154 8.88 16.35 15.75
N ASP A 155 9.45 16.66 14.58
CA ASP A 155 9.66 18.05 14.15
C ASP A 155 8.37 18.72 13.68
N VAL A 156 7.37 17.95 13.23
CA VAL A 156 6.03 18.42 12.85
C VAL A 156 5.33 19.19 13.99
N GLY A 157 5.67 18.88 15.23
CA GLY A 157 5.17 19.60 16.42
C GLY A 157 5.54 21.09 16.46
N ARG A 158 6.60 21.49 15.74
CA ARG A 158 6.97 22.91 15.59
C ARG A 158 5.98 23.69 14.71
N ILE A 159 5.33 23.01 13.77
CA ILE A 159 4.34 23.63 12.87
C ILE A 159 2.94 23.53 13.47
N PHE A 160 2.63 22.41 14.11
CA PHE A 160 1.31 22.15 14.71
C PHE A 160 1.40 21.89 16.22
N PRO A 161 1.83 22.88 17.03
CA PRO A 161 2.13 22.65 18.45
C PRO A 161 0.93 22.24 19.29
N ARG A 162 -0.27 22.76 18.98
CA ARG A 162 -1.50 22.44 19.71
C ARG A 162 -1.90 20.98 19.51
N GLU A 163 -1.91 20.53 18.24
CA GLU A 163 -2.29 19.18 17.83
C GLU A 163 -1.23 18.18 18.32
N TRP A 164 0.03 18.56 18.26
CA TRP A 164 1.15 17.77 18.77
C TRP A 164 1.06 17.55 20.27
N ASN A 165 0.79 18.58 21.05
CA ASN A 165 0.59 18.46 22.49
C ASN A 165 -0.58 17.54 22.84
N ARG A 166 -1.70 17.64 22.11
CA ARG A 166 -2.83 16.71 22.29
C ARG A 166 -2.43 15.27 21.98
N PHE A 167 -1.63 15.04 20.96
CA PHE A 167 -1.12 13.72 20.61
C PHE A 167 -0.23 13.16 21.73
N LEU A 168 0.72 13.94 22.21
CA LEU A 168 1.64 13.53 23.28
C LEU A 168 0.90 13.21 24.59
N THR A 169 -0.07 14.02 24.97
CA THR A 169 -0.85 13.82 26.21
C THR A 169 -1.84 12.65 26.12
N ALA A 170 -2.12 12.14 24.94
CA ALA A 170 -2.96 10.94 24.77
C ALA A 170 -2.17 9.64 24.98
N VAL A 171 -0.82 9.70 25.03
CA VAL A 171 0.04 8.54 25.28
C VAL A 171 0.36 8.49 26.77
N PRO A 172 0.02 7.41 27.50
CA PRO A 172 0.40 7.29 28.92
C PRO A 172 1.94 7.30 29.08
N ASP A 173 2.41 7.98 30.12
CA ASP A 173 3.85 8.06 30.48
C ASP A 173 4.48 6.69 30.83
N THR A 174 3.71 5.63 30.83
CA THR A 174 4.08 4.26 31.24
C THR A 174 4.32 3.29 30.08
N LEU A 175 4.41 3.76 28.84
CA LEU A 175 4.86 2.90 27.76
C LEU A 175 6.39 2.76 27.80
N PRO A 176 6.93 1.52 27.81
CA PRO A 176 8.36 1.24 27.88
C PRO A 176 9.12 1.74 26.65
#